data_a3cd9e11a0259ca75274424590926317
#
_entry.id   a3cd9e11a0259ca75274424590926317
#
_cell.length_a   1.000
_cell.length_b   1.000
_cell.length_c   1.000
_cell.angle_alpha   90.00
_cell.angle_beta   90.00
_cell.angle_gamma   90.00
#
_symmetry.space_group_name_H-M   'P 1'
#
loop_
_entity.id
_entity.type
_entity.pdbx_description
1 polymer ?
#
loop_
_entity_poly.entity_id
_entity_poly.type
_entity_poly.pdbx_seq_one_letter_code
_entity_poly.pdbx_strand_id
1 'polypeptide(L)'
;MPNVKVFNNFKIHTQYSICEGAIKIDDLAQYCKEKKIPNVGICDSLNLCGALEFAEKVSKSGTHPIIGTQINFSIENSIGKLPLFASSSHGYKNLIKLSSKSYLDSDERTDPHCKISEFRNINEGLMLLSGNHLGIFGKLFKLNKLKQIEEAVKELKNIFKDRFYLEIQRHNEAGEENYENFIIKLSQINQVPLIATQEVFYLKKEMYEAHDALVCIGQKNFVD
;
A
#
# COMPACT_ATOMS: atom_id res chain seq x y z
N MET A 1 19.58 14.82 23.49
CA MET A 1 18.50 15.31 22.63
C MET A 1 17.38 14.30 22.69
N PRO A 2 16.11 14.66 22.88
CA PRO A 2 15.03 13.69 22.87
C PRO A 2 15.00 13.01 21.49
N ASN A 3 14.93 11.68 21.49
CA ASN A 3 14.74 10.89 20.26
C ASN A 3 13.42 11.33 19.60
N VAL A 4 13.49 12.25 18.66
CA VAL A 4 12.35 12.56 17.80
C VAL A 4 12.09 11.28 17.02
N LYS A 5 10.98 10.60 17.33
CA LYS A 5 10.54 9.44 16.54
C LYS A 5 10.24 9.95 15.13
N VAL A 6 11.12 9.64 14.19
CA VAL A 6 10.92 9.99 12.78
C VAL A 6 9.83 9.07 12.23
N PHE A 7 8.76 9.65 11.66
CA PHE A 7 7.78 8.90 10.93
C PHE A 7 8.37 8.46 9.58
N ASN A 8 8.40 7.15 9.33
CA ASN A 8 8.90 6.63 8.07
C ASN A 8 7.75 6.47 7.08
N ASN A 9 7.75 7.25 6.00
CA ASN A 9 6.81 7.07 4.91
C ASN A 9 7.24 5.89 4.04
N PHE A 10 6.44 4.84 4.00
CA PHE A 10 6.68 3.67 3.15
C PHE A 10 5.58 3.40 2.12
N LYS A 11 4.50 4.19 2.10
CA LYS A 11 3.46 4.14 1.08
C LYS A 11 3.56 5.36 0.14
N ILE A 12 4.69 5.46 -0.56
CA ILE A 12 4.92 6.52 -1.55
C ILE A 12 4.58 5.97 -2.93
N HIS A 13 3.73 6.72 -3.64
CA HIS A 13 3.33 6.48 -5.02
C HIS A 13 4.15 7.35 -5.95
N THR A 14 4.98 6.70 -6.77
CA THR A 14 5.84 7.40 -7.72
C THR A 14 5.13 7.59 -9.07
N GLN A 15 5.84 8.17 -10.03
CA GLN A 15 5.42 8.29 -11.42
C GLN A 15 5.03 6.96 -12.08
N TYR A 16 5.37 5.84 -11.45
CA TYR A 16 5.00 4.49 -11.90
C TYR A 16 3.63 4.03 -11.38
N SER A 17 3.02 4.75 -10.43
CA SER A 17 1.58 4.68 -10.12
C SER A 17 0.84 5.53 -11.14
N ILE A 18 0.56 4.96 -12.31
CA ILE A 18 0.05 5.68 -13.49
C ILE A 18 -1.26 6.39 -13.16
N CYS A 19 -1.33 7.71 -13.44
CA CYS A 19 -2.45 8.59 -13.13
C CYS A 19 -2.81 8.69 -11.62
N GLU A 20 -1.92 8.26 -10.73
CA GLU A 20 -2.08 8.39 -9.28
C GLU A 20 -0.90 9.15 -8.67
N GLY A 21 0.34 8.72 -8.91
CA GLY A 21 1.54 9.29 -8.33
C GLY A 21 2.22 10.34 -9.21
N ALA A 22 2.61 11.47 -8.61
CA ALA A 22 3.34 12.55 -9.28
C ALA A 22 4.80 12.68 -8.82
N ILE A 23 5.29 11.74 -8.01
CA ILE A 23 6.64 11.79 -7.43
C ILE A 23 7.65 11.16 -8.40
N LYS A 24 8.57 11.96 -8.90
CA LYS A 24 9.73 11.43 -9.62
C LYS A 24 10.75 10.86 -8.64
N ILE A 25 11.32 9.70 -8.96
CA ILE A 25 12.27 9.00 -8.08
C ILE A 25 13.53 9.85 -7.83
N ASP A 26 14.00 10.62 -8.82
CA ASP A 26 15.12 11.53 -8.64
C ASP A 26 14.84 12.62 -7.60
N ASP A 27 13.66 13.24 -7.68
CA ASP A 27 13.24 14.27 -6.74
C ASP A 27 13.08 13.70 -5.33
N LEU A 28 12.55 12.48 -5.20
CA LEU A 28 12.44 11.77 -3.93
C LEU A 28 13.82 11.47 -3.32
N ALA A 29 14.76 10.97 -4.12
CA ALA A 29 16.12 10.68 -3.66
C ALA A 29 16.84 11.97 -3.19
N GLN A 30 16.68 13.07 -3.92
CA GLN A 30 17.23 14.36 -3.55
C GLN A 30 16.58 14.88 -2.25
N TYR A 31 15.26 14.78 -2.11
CA TYR A 31 14.53 15.14 -0.90
C TYR A 31 15.00 14.32 0.31
N CYS A 32 15.18 13.01 0.16
CA CYS A 32 15.68 12.14 1.21
C CYS A 32 17.07 12.56 1.67
N LYS A 33 17.98 12.89 0.73
CA LYS A 33 19.33 13.37 1.02
C LYS A 33 19.31 14.70 1.80
N GLU A 34 18.54 15.67 1.34
CA GLU A 34 18.43 16.99 1.97
C GLU A 34 17.86 16.93 3.39
N LYS A 35 16.83 16.10 3.58
CA LYS A 35 16.15 15.91 4.88
C LYS A 35 16.81 14.87 5.76
N LYS A 36 17.87 14.19 5.29
CA LYS A 36 18.56 13.11 6.01
C LYS A 36 17.59 12.03 6.49
N ILE A 37 16.68 11.61 5.60
CA ILE A 37 15.66 10.61 5.91
C ILE A 37 16.36 9.24 6.04
N PRO A 38 16.21 8.52 7.16
CA PRO A 38 16.92 7.26 7.36
C PRO A 38 16.33 6.11 6.52
N ASN A 39 15.02 6.06 6.38
CA ASN A 39 14.31 5.01 5.66
C ASN A 39 13.13 5.60 4.89
N VAL A 40 12.88 5.10 3.69
CA VAL A 40 11.73 5.49 2.87
C VAL A 40 11.24 4.30 2.05
N GLY A 41 9.94 4.19 1.83
CA GLY A 41 9.37 3.11 1.04
C GLY A 41 8.70 3.59 -0.23
N ILE A 42 8.65 2.70 -1.21
CA ILE A 42 7.82 2.81 -2.41
C ILE A 42 6.67 1.81 -2.29
N CYS A 43 5.47 2.20 -2.72
CA CYS A 43 4.30 1.33 -2.75
C CYS A 43 3.41 1.63 -3.96
N ASP A 44 3.99 1.56 -5.15
CA ASP A 44 3.27 1.85 -6.39
C ASP A 44 2.09 0.91 -6.62
N SER A 45 1.08 1.41 -7.29
CA SER A 45 -0.14 0.67 -7.58
C SER A 45 0.07 -0.33 -8.70
N LEU A 46 -0.21 -1.60 -8.42
CA LEU A 46 -0.31 -2.72 -9.37
C LEU A 46 0.97 -3.08 -10.13
N ASN A 47 2.12 -2.51 -9.78
CA ASN A 47 3.38 -2.82 -10.46
C ASN A 47 4.61 -2.60 -9.56
N LEU A 48 5.77 -3.06 -10.05
CA LEU A 48 7.09 -2.90 -9.44
C LEU A 48 8.08 -2.22 -10.40
N CYS A 49 7.58 -1.48 -11.40
CA CYS A 49 8.41 -0.91 -12.47
C CYS A 49 9.45 0.07 -11.93
N GLY A 50 9.12 0.85 -10.90
CA GLY A 50 10.03 1.79 -10.26
C GLY A 50 10.98 1.18 -9.23
N ALA A 51 10.81 -0.09 -8.84
CA ALA A 51 11.47 -0.66 -7.67
C ALA A 51 13.02 -0.65 -7.76
N LEU A 52 13.58 -1.02 -8.91
CA LEU A 52 15.04 -1.04 -9.10
C LEU A 52 15.62 0.36 -9.11
N GLU A 53 15.04 1.26 -9.90
CA GLU A 53 15.46 2.66 -9.98
C GLU A 53 15.41 3.32 -8.61
N PHE A 54 14.31 3.13 -7.88
CA PHE A 54 14.13 3.63 -6.52
C PHE A 54 15.21 3.10 -5.58
N ALA A 55 15.44 1.77 -5.57
CA ALA A 55 16.41 1.15 -4.69
C ALA A 55 17.82 1.72 -4.93
N GLU A 56 18.24 1.86 -6.18
CA GLU A 56 19.56 2.39 -6.53
C GLU A 56 19.74 3.86 -6.17
N LYS A 57 18.78 4.71 -6.55
CA LYS A 57 18.89 6.17 -6.36
C LYS A 57 18.79 6.57 -4.90
N VAL A 58 17.85 5.95 -4.17
CA VAL A 58 17.63 6.23 -2.75
C VAL A 58 18.79 5.70 -1.90
N SER A 59 19.33 4.52 -2.20
CA SER A 59 20.53 4.02 -1.49
C SER A 59 21.74 4.93 -1.68
N LYS A 60 21.95 5.46 -2.90
CA LYS A 60 23.02 6.44 -3.18
C LYS A 60 22.86 7.75 -2.42
N SER A 61 21.64 8.10 -2.02
CA SER A 61 21.36 9.27 -1.17
C SER A 61 21.65 9.04 0.32
N GLY A 62 22.00 7.82 0.73
CA GLY A 62 22.24 7.42 2.11
C GLY A 62 20.99 7.02 2.88
N THR A 63 19.88 6.81 2.20
CA THR A 63 18.59 6.39 2.75
C THR A 63 18.36 4.90 2.50
N HIS A 64 17.82 4.17 3.47
CA HIS A 64 17.48 2.76 3.29
C HIS A 64 16.14 2.61 2.52
N PRO A 65 16.13 1.96 1.35
CA PRO A 65 14.92 1.78 0.55
C PRO A 65 14.09 0.59 1.06
N ILE A 66 12.77 0.77 1.17
CA ILE A 66 11.81 -0.29 1.48
C ILE A 66 10.97 -0.52 0.24
N ILE A 67 10.97 -1.75 -0.30
CA ILE A 67 10.26 -2.08 -1.53
C ILE A 67 8.90 -2.71 -1.22
N GLY A 68 7.87 -2.10 -1.74
CA GLY A 68 6.49 -2.58 -1.67
C GLY A 68 5.70 -2.26 -2.94
N THR A 69 4.50 -2.76 -2.98
CA THR A 69 3.49 -2.45 -4.02
C THR A 69 2.09 -2.72 -3.47
N GLN A 70 1.09 -2.03 -4.02
CA GLN A 70 -0.32 -2.36 -3.77
C GLN A 70 -0.82 -3.25 -4.91
N ILE A 71 -1.24 -4.46 -4.58
CA ILE A 71 -1.83 -5.41 -5.54
C ILE A 71 -3.32 -5.56 -5.20
N ASN A 72 -4.17 -5.67 -6.21
CA ASN A 72 -5.56 -6.01 -6.00
C ASN A 72 -5.70 -7.47 -5.60
N PHE A 73 -6.54 -7.70 -4.61
CA PHE A 73 -6.96 -9.03 -4.18
C PHE A 73 -8.47 -9.14 -4.18
N SER A 74 -8.97 -10.34 -4.45
CA SER A 74 -10.40 -10.64 -4.34
C SER A 74 -10.70 -11.39 -3.04
N ILE A 75 -11.77 -10.93 -2.37
CA ILE A 75 -12.45 -11.64 -1.29
C ILE A 75 -13.87 -11.82 -1.78
N GLU A 76 -14.25 -13.04 -2.08
CA GLU A 76 -15.51 -13.36 -2.81
C GLU A 76 -15.64 -12.50 -4.10
N ASN A 77 -16.69 -11.68 -4.18
CA ASN A 77 -16.98 -10.83 -5.34
C ASN A 77 -16.48 -9.39 -5.19
N SER A 78 -15.67 -9.10 -4.17
CA SER A 78 -15.10 -7.78 -3.93
C SER A 78 -13.62 -7.77 -4.29
N ILE A 79 -13.19 -6.78 -5.08
CA ILE A 79 -11.78 -6.59 -5.46
C ILE A 79 -11.29 -5.26 -4.89
N GLY A 80 -10.08 -5.26 -4.31
CA GLY A 80 -9.46 -4.06 -3.80
C GLY A 80 -8.00 -4.25 -3.44
N LYS A 81 -7.30 -3.13 -3.26
CA LYS A 81 -5.86 -3.08 -3.02
C LYS A 81 -5.49 -3.58 -1.61
N LEU A 82 -4.39 -4.32 -1.53
CA LEU A 82 -3.66 -4.64 -0.29
C LEU A 82 -2.20 -4.26 -0.45
N PRO A 83 -1.63 -3.48 0.47
CA PRO A 83 -0.21 -3.13 0.45
C PRO A 83 0.66 -4.30 0.92
N LEU A 84 1.70 -4.59 0.16
CA LEU A 84 2.69 -5.65 0.41
C LEU A 84 4.09 -5.08 0.38
N PHE A 85 4.94 -5.51 1.30
CA PHE A 85 6.35 -5.09 1.39
C PHE A 85 7.26 -6.31 1.47
N ALA A 86 8.41 -6.23 0.79
CA ALA A 86 9.43 -7.25 0.87
C ALA A 86 10.31 -7.03 2.11
N SER A 87 10.41 -8.03 2.98
CA SER A 87 11.33 -8.05 4.12
C SER A 87 12.61 -8.84 3.86
N SER A 88 12.75 -9.41 2.66
CA SER A 88 13.91 -10.20 2.23
C SER A 88 13.98 -10.29 0.70
N SER A 89 15.12 -10.75 0.16
CA SER A 89 15.27 -11.04 -1.27
C SER A 89 14.28 -12.08 -1.76
N HIS A 90 13.91 -13.05 -0.92
CA HIS A 90 12.87 -14.03 -1.23
C HIS A 90 11.50 -13.36 -1.31
N GLY A 91 11.19 -12.48 -0.36
CA GLY A 91 9.96 -11.67 -0.38
C GLY A 91 9.85 -10.80 -1.64
N TYR A 92 10.93 -10.20 -2.09
CA TYR A 92 10.93 -9.44 -3.35
C TYR A 92 10.58 -10.32 -4.56
N LYS A 93 11.15 -11.54 -4.65
CA LYS A 93 10.76 -12.51 -5.68
C LYS A 93 9.27 -12.89 -5.59
N ASN A 94 8.73 -12.98 -4.38
CA ASN A 94 7.32 -13.25 -4.16
C ASN A 94 6.43 -12.06 -4.55
N LEU A 95 6.86 -10.81 -4.32
CA LEU A 95 6.17 -9.62 -4.86
C LEU A 95 6.09 -9.65 -6.39
N ILE A 96 7.20 -9.97 -7.07
CA ILE A 96 7.23 -10.11 -8.53
C ILE A 96 6.26 -11.19 -8.99
N LYS A 97 6.23 -12.35 -8.32
CA LYS A 97 5.30 -13.44 -8.66
C LYS A 97 3.83 -13.02 -8.52
N LEU A 98 3.48 -12.37 -7.39
CA LEU A 98 2.11 -11.90 -7.18
C LEU A 98 1.72 -10.81 -8.17
N SER A 99 2.60 -9.85 -8.45
CA SER A 99 2.37 -8.81 -9.44
C SER A 99 2.14 -9.41 -10.83
N SER A 100 2.98 -10.35 -11.27
CA SER A 100 2.80 -11.03 -12.56
C SER A 100 1.51 -11.85 -12.60
N LYS A 101 1.23 -12.59 -11.53
CA LYS A 101 0.06 -13.47 -11.42
C LYS A 101 -1.25 -12.67 -11.46
N SER A 102 -1.29 -11.49 -10.88
CA SER A 102 -2.48 -10.64 -10.91
C SER A 102 -2.91 -10.25 -12.33
N TYR A 103 -1.98 -10.14 -13.26
CA TYR A 103 -2.28 -9.86 -14.66
C TYR A 103 -2.51 -11.11 -15.51
N LEU A 104 -1.74 -12.18 -15.24
CA LEU A 104 -1.79 -13.38 -16.07
C LEU A 104 -2.99 -14.29 -15.77
N ASP A 105 -3.45 -14.30 -14.52
CA ASP A 105 -4.53 -15.20 -14.07
C ASP A 105 -5.90 -14.52 -14.00
N SER A 106 -5.98 -13.20 -14.24
CA SER A 106 -7.24 -12.46 -14.26
C SER A 106 -7.93 -12.57 -15.62
N ASP A 107 -9.26 -12.61 -15.61
CA ASP A 107 -10.08 -12.47 -16.82
C ASP A 107 -9.90 -11.04 -17.39
N GLU A 108 -9.80 -10.92 -18.71
CA GLU A 108 -9.68 -9.63 -19.43
C GLU A 108 -10.81 -8.62 -19.11
N ARG A 109 -11.92 -9.09 -18.56
CA ARG A 109 -13.09 -8.27 -18.20
C ARG A 109 -13.06 -7.75 -16.78
N THR A 110 -12.06 -8.14 -15.98
CA THR A 110 -11.92 -7.74 -14.59
C THR A 110 -10.60 -7.01 -14.35
N ASP A 111 -10.58 -6.14 -13.34
CA ASP A 111 -9.32 -5.53 -12.92
C ASP A 111 -8.30 -6.62 -12.55
N PRO A 112 -7.02 -6.47 -12.94
CA PRO A 112 -5.97 -7.41 -12.56
C PRO A 112 -5.94 -7.62 -11.05
N HIS A 113 -6.05 -8.89 -10.60
CA HIS A 113 -6.08 -9.23 -9.18
C HIS A 113 -5.60 -10.65 -8.89
N CYS A 114 -5.21 -10.90 -7.65
CA CYS A 114 -4.98 -12.24 -7.09
C CYS A 114 -6.15 -12.64 -6.18
N LYS A 115 -6.35 -13.94 -5.98
CA LYS A 115 -7.22 -14.42 -4.90
C LYS A 115 -6.46 -14.34 -3.57
N ILE A 116 -7.15 -14.01 -2.47
CA ILE A 116 -6.53 -13.96 -1.14
C ILE A 116 -5.92 -15.31 -0.73
N SER A 117 -6.47 -16.41 -1.25
CA SER A 117 -5.96 -17.77 -1.02
C SER A 117 -4.56 -18.01 -1.58
N GLU A 118 -4.07 -17.19 -2.53
CA GLU A 118 -2.70 -17.28 -3.06
C GLU A 118 -1.65 -17.07 -1.99
N PHE A 119 -1.97 -16.30 -0.95
CA PHE A 119 -1.06 -16.11 0.19
C PHE A 119 -0.70 -17.39 0.93
N ARG A 120 -1.48 -18.47 0.79
CA ARG A 120 -1.12 -19.76 1.39
C ARG A 120 0.19 -20.32 0.82
N ASN A 121 0.46 -20.00 -0.45
CA ASN A 121 1.63 -20.51 -1.17
C ASN A 121 2.71 -19.43 -1.38
N ILE A 122 2.33 -18.14 -1.38
CA ILE A 122 3.21 -17.02 -1.72
C ILE A 122 3.12 -15.96 -0.61
N ASN A 123 3.76 -16.20 0.53
CA ASN A 123 3.76 -15.26 1.67
C ASN A 123 5.13 -15.09 2.33
N GLU A 124 6.08 -16.00 2.08
CA GLU A 124 7.38 -15.96 2.74
C GLU A 124 8.15 -14.69 2.38
N GLY A 125 8.73 -14.02 3.40
CA GLY A 125 9.46 -12.77 3.24
C GLY A 125 8.60 -11.56 2.85
N LEU A 126 7.26 -11.68 2.89
CA LEU A 126 6.33 -10.58 2.70
C LEU A 126 5.76 -10.09 4.04
N MET A 127 5.60 -8.79 4.14
CA MET A 127 4.77 -8.11 5.15
C MET A 127 3.50 -7.62 4.46
N LEU A 128 2.37 -7.78 5.13
CA LEU A 128 1.05 -7.42 4.61
C LEU A 128 0.40 -6.35 5.49
N LEU A 129 -0.17 -5.31 4.89
CA LEU A 129 -1.06 -4.37 5.55
C LEU A 129 -2.50 -4.57 5.06
N SER A 130 -3.46 -4.28 5.93
CA SER A 130 -4.90 -4.41 5.59
C SER A 130 -5.40 -3.39 4.55
N GLY A 131 -4.63 -2.35 4.31
CA GLY A 131 -5.09 -1.21 3.53
C GLY A 131 -5.99 -0.27 4.34
N ASN A 132 -6.27 0.90 3.75
CA ASN A 132 -7.11 1.93 4.34
C ASN A 132 -8.61 1.70 4.04
N HIS A 133 -9.45 2.70 4.37
CA HIS A 133 -10.90 2.67 4.15
C HIS A 133 -11.33 2.65 2.67
N LEU A 134 -10.40 2.87 1.72
CA LEU A 134 -10.61 2.73 0.27
C LEU A 134 -10.13 1.37 -0.27
N GLY A 135 -9.35 0.63 0.52
CA GLY A 135 -8.87 -0.71 0.21
C GLY A 135 -9.98 -1.76 0.24
N ILE A 136 -9.61 -3.04 0.09
CA ILE A 136 -10.59 -4.13 0.04
C ILE A 136 -11.42 -4.23 1.32
N PHE A 137 -10.81 -4.07 2.50
CA PHE A 137 -11.55 -4.15 3.77
C PHE A 137 -12.47 -2.94 3.96
N GLY A 138 -12.04 -1.74 3.53
CA GLY A 138 -12.91 -0.57 3.54
C GLY A 138 -14.11 -0.71 2.60
N LYS A 139 -13.93 -1.29 1.40
CA LYS A 139 -15.03 -1.61 0.49
C LYS A 139 -16.02 -2.60 1.14
N LEU A 140 -15.53 -3.67 1.74
CA LEU A 140 -16.37 -4.64 2.45
C LEU A 140 -17.11 -4.01 3.64
N PHE A 141 -16.44 -3.12 4.38
CA PHE A 141 -17.03 -2.38 5.49
C PHE A 141 -18.20 -1.50 5.02
N LYS A 142 -18.01 -0.73 3.94
CA LYS A 142 -19.08 0.09 3.32
C LYS A 142 -20.27 -0.74 2.86
N LEU A 143 -20.04 -1.99 2.46
CA LEU A 143 -21.09 -2.96 2.08
C LEU A 143 -21.68 -3.71 3.27
N ASN A 144 -21.32 -3.36 4.51
CA ASN A 144 -21.73 -4.02 5.75
C ASN A 144 -21.40 -5.54 5.80
N LYS A 145 -20.32 -5.94 5.13
CA LYS A 145 -19.84 -7.33 5.06
C LYS A 145 -18.82 -7.64 6.16
N LEU A 146 -19.14 -7.30 7.41
CA LEU A 146 -18.20 -7.34 8.54
C LEU A 146 -17.68 -8.75 8.82
N LYS A 147 -18.55 -9.77 8.70
CA LYS A 147 -18.17 -11.17 8.92
C LYS A 147 -17.08 -11.63 7.95
N GLN A 148 -17.16 -11.22 6.68
CA GLN A 148 -16.16 -11.55 5.68
C GLN A 148 -14.80 -10.92 6.00
N ILE A 149 -14.79 -9.68 6.54
CA ILE A 149 -13.56 -9.03 6.99
C ILE A 149 -12.96 -9.82 8.16
N GLU A 150 -13.76 -10.21 9.15
CA GLU A 150 -13.28 -10.97 10.30
C GLU A 150 -12.67 -12.32 9.90
N GLU A 151 -13.32 -13.05 8.99
CA GLU A 151 -12.83 -14.33 8.45
C GLU A 151 -11.51 -14.13 7.70
N ALA A 152 -11.43 -13.13 6.82
CA ALA A 152 -10.22 -12.80 6.10
C ALA A 152 -9.06 -12.40 7.03
N VAL A 153 -9.33 -11.59 8.06
CA VAL A 153 -8.31 -11.19 9.05
C VAL A 153 -7.77 -12.40 9.81
N LYS A 154 -8.65 -13.34 10.21
CA LYS A 154 -8.22 -14.60 10.87
C LYS A 154 -7.34 -15.45 9.94
N GLU A 155 -7.74 -15.60 8.67
CA GLU A 155 -6.97 -16.35 7.68
C GLU A 155 -5.60 -15.69 7.46
N LEU A 156 -5.55 -14.37 7.21
CA LEU A 156 -4.32 -13.63 6.98
C LEU A 156 -3.39 -13.66 8.19
N LYS A 157 -3.92 -13.55 9.41
CA LYS A 157 -3.13 -13.70 10.62
C LYS A 157 -2.48 -15.09 10.71
N ASN A 158 -3.22 -16.14 10.39
CA ASN A 158 -2.68 -17.50 10.41
C ASN A 158 -1.55 -17.70 9.38
N ILE A 159 -1.66 -17.06 8.21
CA ILE A 159 -0.66 -17.13 7.13
C ILE A 159 0.58 -16.28 7.43
N PHE A 160 0.39 -15.00 7.76
CA PHE A 160 1.47 -14.03 7.92
C PHE A 160 2.03 -13.94 9.34
N LYS A 161 1.28 -14.39 10.36
CA LYS A 161 1.64 -14.34 11.78
C LYS A 161 1.95 -12.92 12.25
N ASP A 162 3.20 -12.65 12.61
CA ASP A 162 3.75 -11.35 13.05
C ASP A 162 4.02 -10.36 11.91
N ARG A 163 3.85 -10.78 10.67
CA ARG A 163 4.06 -9.97 9.46
C ARG A 163 2.76 -9.40 8.86
N PHE A 164 1.65 -9.48 9.58
CA PHE A 164 0.36 -8.89 9.21
C PHE A 164 0.00 -7.77 10.18
N TYR A 165 -0.40 -6.61 9.62
CA TYR A 165 -0.76 -5.43 10.37
C TYR A 165 -2.10 -4.89 9.89
N LEU A 166 -2.94 -4.45 10.82
CA LEU A 166 -4.12 -3.67 10.50
C LEU A 166 -3.74 -2.19 10.41
N GLU A 167 -4.13 -1.55 9.31
CA GLU A 167 -3.67 -0.22 8.93
C GLU A 167 -4.67 0.86 9.35
N ILE A 168 -4.15 1.97 9.89
CA ILE A 168 -4.89 3.18 10.20
C ILE A 168 -4.28 4.33 9.41
N GLN A 169 -5.15 5.11 8.77
CA GLN A 169 -4.82 6.38 8.11
C GLN A 169 -5.85 7.43 8.52
N ARG A 170 -5.46 8.71 8.49
CA ARG A 170 -6.33 9.84 8.82
C ARG A 170 -6.15 10.94 7.78
N HIS A 171 -7.13 11.04 6.90
CA HIS A 171 -7.21 12.06 5.83
C HIS A 171 -8.38 13.02 6.05
N ASN A 172 -9.17 12.84 7.12
CA ASN A 172 -10.42 13.56 7.41
C ASN A 172 -11.52 13.31 6.37
N GLU A 173 -11.57 12.11 5.81
CA GLU A 173 -12.61 11.72 4.86
C GLU A 173 -13.87 11.20 5.56
N ALA A 174 -15.00 11.35 4.88
CA ALA A 174 -16.29 10.90 5.40
C ALA A 174 -16.30 9.37 5.63
N GLY A 175 -16.65 8.97 6.85
CA GLY A 175 -16.72 7.54 7.24
C GLY A 175 -15.40 6.92 7.69
N GLU A 176 -14.27 7.63 7.61
CA GLU A 176 -12.96 7.16 8.03
C GLU A 176 -12.91 6.82 9.52
N GLU A 177 -13.49 7.66 10.38
CA GLU A 177 -13.54 7.43 11.83
C GLU A 177 -14.31 6.14 12.19
N ASN A 178 -15.42 5.87 11.52
CA ASN A 178 -16.20 4.65 11.76
C ASN A 178 -15.41 3.40 11.36
N TYR A 179 -14.70 3.46 10.24
CA TYR A 179 -13.82 2.38 9.80
C TYR A 179 -12.63 2.20 10.75
N GLU A 180 -11.98 3.28 11.18
CA GLU A 180 -10.89 3.24 12.16
C GLU A 180 -11.34 2.57 13.46
N ASN A 181 -12.50 2.97 14.02
CA ASN A 181 -13.04 2.38 15.23
C ASN A 181 -13.32 0.87 15.07
N PHE A 182 -13.78 0.44 13.90
CA PHE A 182 -13.95 -0.98 13.58
C PHE A 182 -12.62 -1.71 13.53
N ILE A 183 -11.61 -1.16 12.85
CA ILE A 183 -10.26 -1.74 12.73
C ILE A 183 -9.57 -1.85 14.08
N ILE A 184 -9.70 -0.85 14.97
CA ILE A 184 -9.16 -0.90 16.34
C ILE A 184 -9.78 -2.07 17.12
N LYS A 185 -11.09 -2.24 17.08
CA LYS A 185 -11.78 -3.38 17.72
C LYS A 185 -11.32 -4.72 17.14
N LEU A 186 -11.21 -4.79 15.82
CA LEU A 186 -10.77 -5.99 15.12
C LEU A 186 -9.33 -6.38 15.49
N SER A 187 -8.44 -5.39 15.64
CA SER A 187 -7.08 -5.55 16.15
C SER A 187 -7.05 -6.18 17.52
N GLN A 188 -7.83 -5.65 18.46
CA GLN A 188 -7.89 -6.14 19.84
C GLN A 188 -8.40 -7.58 19.90
N ILE A 189 -9.51 -7.87 19.21
CA ILE A 189 -10.14 -9.20 19.22
C ILE A 189 -9.20 -10.27 18.62
N ASN A 190 -8.53 -9.95 17.50
CA ASN A 190 -7.69 -10.90 16.79
C ASN A 190 -6.20 -10.82 17.19
N GLN A 191 -5.82 -9.90 18.09
CA GLN A 191 -4.43 -9.67 18.49
C GLN A 191 -3.50 -9.42 17.26
N VAL A 192 -3.98 -8.63 16.28
CA VAL A 192 -3.21 -8.19 15.13
C VAL A 192 -2.71 -6.77 15.42
N PRO A 193 -1.41 -6.49 15.32
CA PRO A 193 -0.88 -5.16 15.61
C PRO A 193 -1.41 -4.10 14.64
N LEU A 194 -1.58 -2.87 15.16
CA LEU A 194 -1.94 -1.70 14.37
C LEU A 194 -0.67 -1.04 13.82
N ILE A 195 -0.79 -0.47 12.63
CA ILE A 195 0.23 0.40 12.04
C ILE A 195 -0.42 1.67 11.50
N ALA A 196 0.18 2.82 11.83
CA ALA A 196 -0.20 4.10 11.23
C ALA A 196 0.62 4.34 9.97
N THR A 197 -0.05 4.65 8.88
CA THR A 197 0.58 4.97 7.60
C THR A 197 -0.01 6.23 6.99
N GLN A 198 0.63 6.70 5.93
CA GLN A 198 0.17 7.81 5.12
C GLN A 198 0.47 7.49 3.65
N GLU A 199 -0.50 7.62 2.77
CA GLU A 199 -0.25 7.56 1.33
C GLU A 199 0.26 8.92 0.85
N VAL A 200 1.32 8.89 0.04
CA VAL A 200 1.98 10.11 -0.44
C VAL A 200 2.06 10.05 -1.96
N PHE A 201 1.40 11.00 -2.62
CA PHE A 201 1.29 11.06 -4.08
C PHE A 201 2.10 12.20 -4.70
N TYR A 202 2.50 13.20 -3.91
CA TYR A 202 3.34 14.33 -4.32
C TYR A 202 4.24 14.81 -3.19
N LEU A 203 5.36 15.47 -3.50
CA LEU A 203 6.38 15.84 -2.51
C LEU A 203 6.14 17.17 -1.81
N LYS A 204 5.50 18.12 -2.48
CA LYS A 204 5.34 19.49 -1.98
C LYS A 204 3.89 19.94 -2.09
N LYS A 205 3.44 20.74 -1.13
CA LYS A 205 2.07 21.25 -1.09
C LYS A 205 1.67 22.01 -2.36
N GLU A 206 2.62 22.70 -2.97
CA GLU A 206 2.41 23.50 -4.19
C GLU A 206 2.09 22.63 -5.43
N MET A 207 2.32 21.30 -5.33
CA MET A 207 1.98 20.36 -6.40
C MET A 207 0.52 19.90 -6.38
N TYR A 208 -0.27 20.36 -5.43
CA TYR A 208 -1.66 19.91 -5.26
C TYR A 208 -2.50 20.07 -6.53
N GLU A 209 -2.53 21.26 -7.12
CA GLU A 209 -3.33 21.52 -8.34
C GLU A 209 -2.86 20.67 -9.54
N ALA A 210 -1.54 20.54 -9.71
CA ALA A 210 -0.98 19.70 -10.77
C ALA A 210 -1.29 18.21 -10.57
N HIS A 211 -1.29 17.75 -9.31
CA HIS A 211 -1.66 16.38 -8.98
C HIS A 211 -3.15 16.12 -9.20
N ASP A 212 -4.03 17.09 -8.86
CA ASP A 212 -5.46 17.00 -9.11
C ASP A 212 -5.76 16.85 -10.60
N ALA A 213 -5.11 17.69 -11.43
CA ALA A 213 -5.19 17.57 -12.89
C ALA A 213 -4.73 16.17 -13.39
N LEU A 214 -3.65 15.60 -12.83
CA LEU A 214 -3.19 14.26 -13.17
C LEU A 214 -4.24 13.18 -12.86
N VAL A 215 -4.86 13.26 -11.69
CA VAL A 215 -5.92 12.33 -11.26
C VAL A 215 -7.15 12.48 -12.16
N CYS A 216 -7.56 13.70 -12.48
CA CYS A 216 -8.68 13.97 -13.38
C CYS A 216 -8.46 13.39 -14.79
N ILE A 217 -7.22 13.46 -15.33
CA ILE A 217 -6.86 12.81 -16.60
C ILE A 217 -7.09 11.30 -16.50
N GLY A 218 -6.63 10.67 -15.42
CA GLY A 218 -6.80 9.23 -15.20
C GLY A 218 -8.26 8.80 -15.08
N GLN A 219 -9.08 9.62 -14.45
CA GLN A 219 -10.51 9.38 -14.23
C GLN A 219 -11.40 9.85 -15.38
N LYS A 220 -10.83 10.51 -16.39
CA LYS A 220 -11.56 11.15 -17.50
C LYS A 220 -12.57 12.20 -17.00
N ASN A 221 -12.22 12.91 -15.94
CA ASN A 221 -12.96 14.01 -15.34
C ASN A 221 -12.33 15.36 -15.67
N PHE A 222 -13.03 16.43 -15.37
CA PHE A 222 -12.50 17.79 -15.43
C PHE A 222 -12.04 18.23 -14.05
N VAL A 223 -11.08 19.14 -14.01
CA VAL A 223 -10.70 19.87 -12.79
C VAL A 223 -11.79 20.89 -12.49
N ASP A 224 -12.34 20.88 -11.27
CA ASP A 224 -13.37 21.84 -10.82
C ASP A 224 -12.77 23.22 -10.52
#